data_6bf7d453913afa7dbdf32aab0cd1624c
#
_entry.id   6bf7d453913afa7dbdf32aab0cd1624c
#
_cell.length_a   1.000
_cell.length_b   1.000
_cell.length_c   1.000
_cell.angle_alpha   90.00
_cell.angle_beta   90.00
_cell.angle_gamma   90.00
#
_symmetry.space_group_name_H-M   'P 1'
#
loop_
_entity.id
_entity.type
_entity.pdbx_description
1 polymer ?
#
loop_
_entity_poly.entity_id
_entity_poly.type
_entity_poly.pdbx_seq_one_letter_code
_entity_poly.pdbx_strand_id
1 'polypeptide(L)'
;MKLKRELAGLAVVALVVGGCASTGSSSSVSTVTLIQAVSEVPEEALLDVTIEVFDPGLLDPSVPVAKAEKAGVFPELRKAEARFIPYQLKQTLQSTGNWGAVRVMPEGTSSAEVTVSGGVIKSTGKDLVVEVQVRDAAGEVWLEKRYKQEADVLVYSPEQVKKKDPFHALYSAIANDMLVERQKRKQSELMKLRNIADLRFAADLAPVAFEDYLSLDRKERYQLEHLPAEDDSMMRRIAEIRERDYTFIDTLNEYYATFSTSMEEPYDNWRSFSYEEQLALEKLRRQARMQKIVGALAIFGAVVAPTGGSSAGRVARDVAVIGGVAAIQSGMAKSQEAKIHVEALRELGGSLDVEVAPLVVEVEGETLRLSGTMEGQFAEWREMLRRIYSEETGLPTDPNVEAGQSARSSVEN
;
A
#
# COMPACT_ATOMS: atom_id res chain seq x y z
N MET A 1 2.26 40.23 -67.27
CA MET A 1 0.99 40.10 -66.51
C MET A 1 0.70 38.63 -66.26
N LYS A 2 0.37 38.30 -65.08
CA LYS A 2 0.02 37.01 -64.44
C LYS A 2 1.17 36.30 -63.79
N LEU A 3 1.19 36.56 -62.49
CA LEU A 3 1.93 35.87 -61.40
C LEU A 3 1.37 34.45 -61.18
N LYS A 4 2.20 33.43 -61.28
CA LYS A 4 1.86 32.08 -60.75
C LYS A 4 2.57 31.86 -59.45
N ARG A 5 1.82 31.71 -58.36
CA ARG A 5 2.24 31.26 -57.05
C ARG A 5 2.35 29.76 -57.09
N GLU A 6 3.52 29.23 -56.80
CA GLU A 6 3.70 27.80 -56.47
C GLU A 6 3.60 27.64 -54.98
N LEU A 7 2.64 26.82 -54.55
CA LEU A 7 2.49 26.32 -53.18
C LEU A 7 3.28 25.02 -53.05
N ALA A 8 4.35 25.07 -52.29
CA ALA A 8 5.06 23.87 -51.84
C ALA A 8 4.32 23.23 -50.67
N GLY A 9 3.80 22.04 -50.88
CA GLY A 9 3.14 21.25 -49.87
C GLY A 9 4.15 20.57 -48.91
N LEU A 10 4.09 20.90 -47.64
CA LEU A 10 4.83 20.23 -46.57
C LEU A 10 3.97 19.08 -46.05
N ALA A 11 4.33 17.85 -46.41
CA ALA A 11 3.71 16.65 -45.85
C ALA A 11 4.29 16.36 -44.44
N VAL A 12 3.50 16.60 -43.42
CA VAL A 12 3.82 16.16 -42.03
C VAL A 12 3.38 14.72 -41.87
N VAL A 13 4.34 13.81 -41.80
CA VAL A 13 4.12 12.42 -41.44
C VAL A 13 4.02 12.34 -39.89
N ALA A 14 2.80 12.21 -39.39
CA ALA A 14 2.54 11.94 -37.99
C ALA A 14 2.76 10.45 -37.73
N LEU A 15 3.89 10.10 -37.10
CA LEU A 15 4.13 8.78 -36.53
C LEU A 15 3.27 8.63 -35.26
N VAL A 16 2.19 7.88 -35.37
CA VAL A 16 1.39 7.43 -34.20
C VAL A 16 2.12 6.26 -33.55
N VAL A 17 2.91 6.57 -32.53
CA VAL A 17 3.41 5.55 -31.61
C VAL A 17 2.28 5.24 -30.64
N GLY A 18 1.54 4.16 -30.89
CA GLY A 18 0.57 3.60 -29.97
C GLY A 18 1.26 2.92 -28.80
N GLY A 19 1.62 3.70 -27.79
CA GLY A 19 1.98 3.15 -26.48
C GLY A 19 0.70 2.82 -25.72
N CYS A 20 0.49 1.56 -25.36
CA CYS A 20 -0.50 1.18 -24.36
C CYS A 20 -0.07 1.76 -23.02
N ALA A 21 -0.46 3.01 -22.76
CA ALA A 21 -0.43 3.56 -21.42
C ALA A 21 -1.66 3.03 -20.69
N SER A 22 -1.46 2.16 -19.70
CA SER A 22 -2.47 1.87 -18.68
C SER A 22 -2.80 3.22 -18.03
N THR A 23 -3.95 3.78 -18.35
CA THR A 23 -4.44 5.02 -17.75
C THR A 23 -4.95 4.74 -16.36
N GLY A 24 -4.04 4.55 -15.38
CA GLY A 24 -4.41 4.57 -13.98
C GLY A 24 -5.08 5.91 -13.65
N SER A 25 -6.32 5.86 -13.19
CA SER A 25 -7.04 7.07 -12.76
C SER A 25 -6.38 7.64 -11.51
N SER A 26 -6.14 8.96 -11.47
CA SER A 26 -5.61 9.65 -10.29
C SER A 26 -6.66 10.61 -9.75
N SER A 27 -6.96 10.52 -8.45
CA SER A 27 -7.85 11.49 -7.78
C SER A 27 -7.12 12.22 -6.66
N SER A 28 -7.31 13.54 -6.57
CA SER A 28 -6.90 14.34 -5.42
C SER A 28 -8.04 14.41 -4.42
N VAL A 29 -7.76 14.07 -3.18
CA VAL A 29 -8.73 14.02 -2.08
C VAL A 29 -8.48 15.21 -1.16
N SER A 30 -9.51 16.01 -0.86
CA SER A 30 -9.41 17.12 0.10
C SER A 30 -10.23 16.87 1.36
N THR A 31 -11.51 16.54 1.18
CA THR A 31 -12.43 16.15 2.26
C THR A 31 -13.35 15.07 1.73
N VAL A 32 -13.44 13.95 2.44
CA VAL A 32 -14.32 12.83 2.09
C VAL A 32 -15.05 12.38 3.33
N THR A 33 -16.38 12.33 3.25
CA THR A 33 -17.20 11.71 4.29
C THR A 33 -17.22 10.21 4.07
N LEU A 34 -16.88 9.46 5.10
CA LEU A 34 -16.91 8.00 5.09
C LEU A 34 -18.37 7.52 5.02
N ILE A 35 -18.68 6.65 4.07
CA ILE A 35 -19.99 6.04 3.92
C ILE A 35 -20.08 4.84 4.85
N GLN A 36 -20.95 4.94 5.84
CA GLN A 36 -21.23 3.87 6.79
C GLN A 36 -22.51 3.13 6.41
N ALA A 37 -22.63 1.88 6.85
CA ALA A 37 -23.86 1.12 6.72
C ALA A 37 -24.98 1.80 7.52
N VAL A 38 -26.11 2.00 6.88
CA VAL A 38 -27.31 2.64 7.51
C VAL A 38 -28.07 1.64 8.38
N SER A 39 -27.94 0.36 8.06
CA SER A 39 -28.50 -0.78 8.81
C SER A 39 -27.50 -1.92 8.81
N GLU A 40 -27.71 -2.86 9.69
CA GLU A 40 -26.90 -4.09 9.71
C GLU A 40 -26.98 -4.79 8.35
N VAL A 41 -25.81 -5.09 7.80
CA VAL A 41 -25.68 -5.82 6.53
C VAL A 41 -25.82 -7.31 6.83
N PRO A 42 -26.70 -8.04 6.12
CA PRO A 42 -26.81 -9.49 6.33
C PRO A 42 -25.46 -10.20 6.16
N GLU A 43 -25.20 -11.21 6.98
CA GLU A 43 -23.91 -11.93 6.99
C GLU A 43 -23.59 -12.53 5.62
N GLU A 44 -24.59 -13.02 4.91
CA GLU A 44 -24.42 -13.57 3.56
C GLU A 44 -23.97 -12.53 2.52
N ALA A 45 -24.14 -11.24 2.84
CA ALA A 45 -23.71 -10.15 1.99
C ALA A 45 -22.38 -9.53 2.42
N LEU A 46 -21.86 -9.86 3.58
CA LEU A 46 -20.56 -9.40 4.05
C LEU A 46 -19.45 -10.20 3.34
N LEU A 47 -18.44 -9.52 2.85
CA LEU A 47 -17.22 -10.12 2.30
C LEU A 47 -16.05 -9.83 3.24
N ASP A 48 -15.23 -10.82 3.50
CA ASP A 48 -13.98 -10.64 4.22
C ASP A 48 -12.94 -9.96 3.33
N VAL A 49 -12.16 -9.08 3.96
CA VAL A 49 -11.16 -8.29 3.25
C VAL A 49 -9.78 -8.56 3.84
N THR A 50 -8.85 -8.95 3.01
CA THR A 50 -7.43 -8.94 3.32
C THR A 50 -6.79 -7.68 2.74
N ILE A 51 -6.04 -6.96 3.55
CA ILE A 51 -5.18 -5.86 3.11
C ILE A 51 -3.75 -6.35 3.24
N GLU A 52 -3.06 -6.46 2.13
CA GLU A 52 -1.64 -6.83 2.13
C GLU A 52 -0.78 -5.69 2.67
N VAL A 53 0.35 -6.03 3.29
CA VAL A 53 1.40 -5.05 3.58
C VAL A 53 1.77 -4.37 2.26
N PHE A 54 1.81 -3.04 2.26
CA PHE A 54 2.06 -2.27 1.04
C PHE A 54 3.52 -2.33 0.62
N ASP A 55 3.77 -2.21 -0.69
CA ASP A 55 5.11 -1.94 -1.19
C ASP A 55 5.60 -0.59 -0.59
N PRO A 56 6.74 -0.56 0.13
CA PRO A 56 7.29 0.66 0.68
C PRO A 56 7.74 1.69 -0.37
N GLY A 57 7.77 1.33 -1.64
CA GLY A 57 8.20 2.21 -2.73
C GLY A 57 9.66 2.65 -2.57
N LEU A 58 10.53 1.72 -2.20
CA LEU A 58 11.96 1.98 -2.06
C LEU A 58 12.60 2.21 -3.43
N LEU A 59 13.66 3.02 -3.44
CA LEU A 59 14.50 3.14 -4.62
C LEU A 59 15.36 1.88 -4.79
N ASP A 60 15.90 1.71 -6.01
CA ASP A 60 16.81 0.61 -6.32
C ASP A 60 17.91 0.48 -5.22
N PRO A 61 18.21 -0.72 -4.72
CA PRO A 61 19.19 -0.94 -3.65
C PRO A 61 20.61 -0.40 -3.96
N SER A 62 20.94 -0.18 -5.23
CA SER A 62 22.19 0.44 -5.64
C SER A 62 22.25 1.95 -5.36
N VAL A 63 21.10 2.58 -5.07
CA VAL A 63 21.02 4.01 -4.74
C VAL A 63 21.48 4.21 -3.29
N PRO A 64 22.53 5.01 -3.04
CA PRO A 64 22.97 5.28 -1.67
C PRO A 64 21.84 5.91 -0.83
N VAL A 65 21.70 5.49 0.42
CA VAL A 65 20.67 5.96 1.36
C VAL A 65 20.63 7.51 1.42
N ALA A 66 21.79 8.16 1.51
CA ALA A 66 21.86 9.63 1.51
C ALA A 66 21.31 10.30 0.24
N LYS A 67 21.27 9.58 -0.89
CA LYS A 67 20.66 10.07 -2.12
C LYS A 67 19.15 9.85 -2.11
N ALA A 68 18.69 8.73 -1.55
CA ALA A 68 17.27 8.45 -1.33
C ALA A 68 16.65 9.49 -0.38
N GLU A 69 17.29 9.76 0.75
CA GLU A 69 16.87 10.79 1.73
C GLU A 69 16.78 12.18 1.11
N LYS A 70 17.75 12.58 0.27
CA LYS A 70 17.68 13.83 -0.48
C LYS A 70 16.52 13.89 -1.48
N ALA A 71 16.07 12.74 -1.96
CA ALA A 71 14.86 12.62 -2.78
C ALA A 71 13.57 12.56 -1.94
N GLY A 72 13.67 12.60 -0.60
CA GLY A 72 12.54 12.51 0.32
C GLY A 72 12.06 11.06 0.55
N VAL A 73 12.89 10.07 0.25
CA VAL A 73 12.63 8.66 0.52
C VAL A 73 13.51 8.21 1.69
N PHE A 74 12.89 7.98 2.83
CA PHE A 74 13.52 7.46 4.04
C PHE A 74 13.19 5.96 4.15
N PRO A 75 14.15 5.04 3.86
CA PRO A 75 13.83 3.62 3.72
C PRO A 75 13.13 3.02 4.93
N GLU A 76 13.64 3.27 6.14
CA GLU A 76 13.07 2.69 7.35
C GLU A 76 11.66 3.23 7.66
N LEU A 77 11.45 4.52 7.42
CA LEU A 77 10.12 5.12 7.51
C LEU A 77 9.16 4.49 6.51
N ARG A 78 9.59 4.30 5.26
CA ARG A 78 8.78 3.69 4.20
C ARG A 78 8.37 2.26 4.53
N LYS A 79 9.27 1.47 5.12
CA LYS A 79 8.95 0.12 5.63
C LYS A 79 7.90 0.18 6.75
N ALA A 80 8.04 1.14 7.67
CA ALA A 80 7.05 1.35 8.73
C ALA A 80 5.68 1.77 8.17
N GLU A 81 5.66 2.72 7.22
CA GLU A 81 4.45 3.16 6.52
C GLU A 81 3.76 2.05 5.75
N ALA A 82 4.53 1.15 5.15
CA ALA A 82 4.02 -0.02 4.42
C ALA A 82 3.15 -0.94 5.29
N ARG A 83 3.30 -0.92 6.60
CA ARG A 83 2.49 -1.66 7.58
C ARG A 83 1.45 -0.76 8.26
N PHE A 84 1.79 0.48 8.56
CA PHE A 84 0.91 1.44 9.21
C PHE A 84 -0.31 1.81 8.33
N ILE A 85 -0.09 2.13 7.05
CA ILE A 85 -1.14 2.55 6.12
C ILE A 85 -2.20 1.46 5.92
N PRO A 86 -1.88 0.18 5.66
CA PRO A 86 -2.83 -0.92 5.63
C PRO A 86 -3.64 -1.05 6.92
N TYR A 87 -3.02 -0.86 8.07
CA TYR A 87 -3.72 -0.94 9.35
C TYR A 87 -4.71 0.21 9.54
N GLN A 88 -4.38 1.43 9.15
CA GLN A 88 -5.31 2.57 9.15
C GLN A 88 -6.48 2.34 8.19
N LEU A 89 -6.22 1.76 7.02
CA LEU A 89 -7.27 1.38 6.08
C LEU A 89 -8.17 0.26 6.64
N LYS A 90 -7.58 -0.73 7.32
CA LYS A 90 -8.34 -1.78 8.05
C LYS A 90 -9.31 -1.15 9.02
N GLN A 91 -8.85 -0.27 9.91
CA GLN A 91 -9.71 0.40 10.89
C GLN A 91 -10.81 1.20 10.22
N THR A 92 -10.50 1.90 9.13
CA THR A 92 -11.48 2.65 8.35
C THR A 92 -12.55 1.74 7.78
N LEU A 93 -12.18 0.64 7.10
CA LEU A 93 -13.13 -0.31 6.52
C LEU A 93 -14.00 -0.96 7.59
N GLN A 94 -13.43 -1.41 8.70
CA GLN A 94 -14.17 -2.00 9.83
C GLN A 94 -15.20 -1.02 10.39
N SER A 95 -14.85 0.26 10.51
CA SER A 95 -15.75 1.29 11.05
C SER A 95 -16.95 1.56 10.16
N THR A 96 -16.93 1.14 8.89
CA THR A 96 -18.06 1.33 7.96
C THR A 96 -19.22 0.37 8.22
N GLY A 97 -18.96 -0.81 8.80
CA GLY A 97 -19.95 -1.89 8.93
C GLY A 97 -20.41 -2.51 7.60
N ASN A 98 -19.71 -2.23 6.50
CA ASN A 98 -20.05 -2.74 5.17
C ASN A 98 -19.32 -4.05 4.81
N TRP A 99 -18.34 -4.48 5.60
CA TRP A 99 -17.45 -5.59 5.30
C TRP A 99 -17.50 -6.60 6.44
N GLY A 100 -17.15 -7.84 6.15
CA GLY A 100 -16.92 -8.90 7.12
C GLY A 100 -15.64 -8.62 7.92
N ALA A 101 -14.88 -9.66 8.21
CA ALA A 101 -13.59 -9.49 8.86
C ALA A 101 -12.60 -8.77 7.94
N VAL A 102 -11.93 -7.75 8.47
CA VAL A 102 -10.87 -7.03 7.75
C VAL A 102 -9.54 -7.29 8.44
N ARG A 103 -8.58 -7.87 7.71
CA ARG A 103 -7.29 -8.33 8.25
C ARG A 103 -6.14 -7.74 7.45
N VAL A 104 -5.05 -7.39 8.14
CA VAL A 104 -3.77 -7.08 7.49
C VAL A 104 -2.93 -8.34 7.46
N MET A 105 -2.36 -8.66 6.31
CA MET A 105 -1.58 -9.86 6.09
C MET A 105 -0.29 -9.58 5.31
N PRO A 106 0.72 -10.43 5.42
CA PRO A 106 1.85 -10.42 4.51
C PRO A 106 1.42 -10.58 3.05
N GLU A 107 2.25 -10.07 2.12
CA GLU A 107 1.99 -10.13 0.69
C GLU A 107 1.87 -11.58 0.17
N GLY A 108 0.96 -11.80 -0.78
CA GLY A 108 0.82 -13.07 -1.50
C GLY A 108 0.12 -14.20 -0.75
N THR A 109 -0.49 -13.93 0.39
CA THR A 109 -1.02 -14.98 1.30
C THR A 109 -2.55 -15.05 1.38
N SER A 110 -3.26 -14.26 0.57
CA SER A 110 -4.70 -14.08 0.74
C SER A 110 -5.56 -15.21 0.16
N SER A 111 -6.47 -15.69 1.00
CA SER A 111 -7.62 -16.52 0.62
C SER A 111 -8.96 -15.85 0.96
N ALA A 112 -8.99 -14.55 1.19
CA ALA A 112 -10.22 -13.80 1.42
C ALA A 112 -10.98 -13.53 0.11
N GLU A 113 -12.24 -13.14 0.25
CA GLU A 113 -13.10 -12.82 -0.90
C GLU A 113 -12.63 -11.56 -1.63
N VAL A 114 -12.02 -10.61 -0.89
CA VAL A 114 -11.47 -9.38 -1.45
C VAL A 114 -10.06 -9.14 -0.91
N THR A 115 -9.13 -8.88 -1.80
CA THR A 115 -7.75 -8.54 -1.47
C THR A 115 -7.44 -7.12 -1.92
N VAL A 116 -6.85 -6.34 -1.01
CA VAL A 116 -6.35 -4.99 -1.26
C VAL A 116 -4.84 -5.04 -1.22
N SER A 117 -4.19 -4.77 -2.33
CA SER A 117 -2.75 -4.56 -2.42
C SER A 117 -2.45 -3.09 -2.75
N GLY A 118 -1.25 -2.63 -2.47
CA GLY A 118 -0.90 -1.26 -2.76
C GLY A 118 0.57 -0.94 -2.55
N GLY A 119 0.93 0.32 -2.83
CA GLY A 119 2.29 0.81 -2.66
C GLY A 119 2.33 2.30 -2.31
N VAL A 120 3.38 2.69 -1.57
CA VAL A 120 3.61 4.07 -1.15
C VAL A 120 4.45 4.79 -2.20
N ILE A 121 3.82 5.63 -3.00
CA ILE A 121 4.49 6.39 -4.06
C ILE A 121 5.20 7.62 -3.48
N LYS A 122 4.51 8.35 -2.59
CA LYS A 122 5.06 9.54 -1.93
C LYS A 122 4.48 9.64 -0.53
N SER A 123 5.35 9.88 0.44
CA SER A 123 4.94 10.22 1.80
C SER A 123 5.83 11.34 2.32
N THR A 124 5.18 12.38 2.80
CA THR A 124 5.76 13.52 3.51
C THR A 124 4.75 13.99 4.54
N GLY A 125 5.11 14.86 5.45
CA GLY A 125 4.13 15.47 6.35
C GLY A 125 3.01 16.23 5.62
N LYS A 126 3.28 16.67 4.36
CA LYS A 126 2.33 17.42 3.54
C LYS A 126 1.52 16.56 2.58
N ASP A 127 2.15 15.62 1.88
CA ASP A 127 1.51 14.82 0.85
C ASP A 127 1.62 13.34 1.17
N LEU A 128 0.52 12.61 1.04
CA LEU A 128 0.50 11.15 0.92
C LEU A 128 -0.07 10.76 -0.45
N VAL A 129 0.68 9.91 -1.16
CA VAL A 129 0.25 9.33 -2.43
C VAL A 129 0.45 7.83 -2.36
N VAL A 130 -0.62 7.08 -2.50
CA VAL A 130 -0.60 5.62 -2.56
C VAL A 130 -1.25 5.13 -3.85
N GLU A 131 -0.79 4.01 -4.34
CA GLU A 131 -1.44 3.26 -5.41
C GLU A 131 -2.11 2.04 -4.77
N VAL A 132 -3.36 1.79 -5.12
CA VAL A 132 -4.16 0.71 -4.54
C VAL A 132 -4.81 -0.07 -5.65
N GLN A 133 -4.70 -1.39 -5.56
CA GLN A 133 -5.44 -2.34 -6.38
C GLN A 133 -6.33 -3.18 -5.46
N VAL A 134 -7.58 -3.35 -5.86
CA VAL A 134 -8.55 -4.23 -5.19
C VAL A 134 -8.94 -5.34 -6.14
N ARG A 135 -8.79 -6.57 -5.70
CA ARG A 135 -9.04 -7.78 -6.48
C ARG A 135 -9.94 -8.73 -5.69
N ASP A 136 -10.87 -9.38 -6.36
CA ASP A 136 -11.68 -10.40 -5.72
C ASP A 136 -11.06 -11.80 -5.78
N ALA A 137 -11.69 -12.76 -5.09
CA ALA A 137 -11.24 -14.14 -5.03
C ALA A 137 -11.21 -14.84 -6.41
N ALA A 138 -12.02 -14.39 -7.36
CA ALA A 138 -11.97 -14.87 -8.73
C ALA A 138 -10.78 -14.30 -9.52
N GLY A 139 -10.08 -13.30 -9.00
CA GLY A 139 -8.96 -12.63 -9.65
C GLY A 139 -9.40 -11.43 -10.52
N GLU A 140 -10.67 -11.02 -10.45
CA GLU A 140 -11.13 -9.81 -11.13
C GLU A 140 -10.69 -8.56 -10.39
N VAL A 141 -10.10 -7.61 -11.12
CA VAL A 141 -9.72 -6.31 -10.57
C VAL A 141 -10.95 -5.42 -10.48
N TRP A 142 -11.34 -5.06 -9.26
CA TRP A 142 -12.44 -4.15 -9.00
C TRP A 142 -12.04 -2.70 -9.15
N LEU A 143 -10.82 -2.39 -8.69
CA LEU A 143 -10.30 -1.05 -8.59
C LEU A 143 -8.78 -1.07 -8.75
N GLU A 144 -8.27 -0.18 -9.57
CA GLU A 144 -6.85 0.14 -9.66
C GLU A 144 -6.73 1.65 -9.78
N LYS A 145 -6.23 2.30 -8.70
CA LYS A 145 -6.31 3.74 -8.61
C LYS A 145 -5.21 4.32 -7.73
N ARG A 146 -4.72 5.49 -8.13
CA ARG A 146 -3.81 6.29 -7.33
C ARG A 146 -4.58 7.34 -6.55
N TYR A 147 -4.39 7.35 -5.24
CA TYR A 147 -4.98 8.31 -4.32
C TYR A 147 -3.92 9.29 -3.86
N LYS A 148 -4.29 10.56 -3.83
CA LYS A 148 -3.43 11.64 -3.33
C LYS A 148 -4.23 12.50 -2.36
N GLN A 149 -3.66 12.74 -1.17
CA GLN A 149 -4.17 13.72 -0.23
C GLN A 149 -3.06 14.67 0.19
N GLU A 150 -3.39 15.95 0.28
CA GLU A 150 -2.58 16.98 0.94
C GLU A 150 -3.14 17.20 2.34
N ALA A 151 -2.26 17.18 3.36
CA ALA A 151 -2.66 17.40 4.75
C ALA A 151 -3.14 18.83 4.95
N ASP A 152 -4.21 19.00 5.72
CA ASP A 152 -4.67 20.33 6.13
C ASP A 152 -3.70 20.90 7.18
N VAL A 153 -3.39 22.19 7.04
CA VAL A 153 -2.55 22.97 7.99
C VAL A 153 -3.05 22.83 9.43
N LEU A 154 -4.38 22.80 9.61
CA LEU A 154 -5.01 22.76 10.93
C LEU A 154 -4.77 21.43 11.67
N VAL A 155 -4.46 20.34 10.96
CA VAL A 155 -4.26 19.02 11.58
C VAL A 155 -3.03 19.00 12.50
N TYR A 156 -2.00 19.79 12.18
CA TYR A 156 -0.78 19.91 12.99
C TYR A 156 -0.84 21.02 14.03
N SER A 157 -2.00 21.71 14.17
CA SER A 157 -2.18 22.75 15.18
C SER A 157 -2.23 22.17 16.60
N PRO A 158 -1.53 22.76 17.59
CA PRO A 158 -1.58 22.30 18.98
C PRO A 158 -2.97 22.38 19.62
N GLU A 159 -3.89 23.13 19.03
CA GLU A 159 -5.23 23.39 19.54
C GLU A 159 -6.23 22.27 19.21
N GLN A 160 -5.87 21.30 18.39
CA GLN A 160 -6.76 20.18 18.08
C GLN A 160 -6.85 19.18 19.24
N VAL A 161 -8.01 19.15 19.90
CA VAL A 161 -8.32 18.31 21.06
C VAL A 161 -8.40 16.80 20.70
N LYS A 162 -8.66 16.45 19.44
CA LYS A 162 -8.62 15.08 18.90
C LYS A 162 -7.77 15.09 17.62
N LYS A 163 -6.58 14.56 17.72
CA LYS A 163 -5.73 14.36 16.54
C LYS A 163 -6.36 13.26 15.68
N LYS A 164 -6.97 13.66 14.56
CA LYS A 164 -7.29 12.72 13.48
C LYS A 164 -6.04 12.51 12.63
N ASP A 165 -5.87 11.32 12.09
CA ASP A 165 -4.82 11.09 11.10
C ASP A 165 -4.90 12.14 9.98
N PRO A 166 -3.80 12.82 9.62
CA PRO A 166 -3.78 13.86 8.59
C PRO A 166 -4.30 13.40 7.24
N PHE A 167 -4.22 12.09 6.97
CA PHE A 167 -4.61 11.47 5.70
C PHE A 167 -5.87 10.61 5.80
N HIS A 168 -6.70 10.78 6.85
CA HIS A 168 -7.93 10.02 7.06
C HIS A 168 -8.92 10.10 5.88
N ALA A 169 -8.94 11.21 5.14
CA ALA A 169 -9.81 11.35 3.98
C ALA A 169 -9.38 10.45 2.81
N LEU A 170 -8.09 10.14 2.71
CA LEU A 170 -7.56 9.19 1.73
C LEU A 170 -8.08 7.78 2.01
N TYR A 171 -8.01 7.31 3.25
CA TYR A 171 -8.55 6.01 3.64
C TYR A 171 -10.07 5.95 3.44
N SER A 172 -10.77 7.04 3.76
CA SER A 172 -12.21 7.16 3.51
C SER A 172 -12.56 7.09 2.02
N ALA A 173 -11.74 7.70 1.16
CA ALA A 173 -11.94 7.64 -0.28
C ALA A 173 -11.75 6.23 -0.83
N ILE A 174 -10.72 5.51 -0.36
CA ILE A 174 -10.50 4.11 -0.74
C ILE A 174 -11.68 3.25 -0.31
N ALA A 175 -12.11 3.36 0.96
CA ALA A 175 -13.24 2.60 1.51
C ALA A 175 -14.55 2.86 0.76
N ASN A 176 -14.82 4.11 0.40
CA ASN A 176 -16.02 4.48 -0.36
C ASN A 176 -15.98 3.93 -1.79
N ASP A 177 -14.82 4.01 -2.47
CA ASP A 177 -14.67 3.47 -3.82
C ASP A 177 -14.83 1.94 -3.81
N MET A 178 -14.27 1.24 -2.82
CA MET A 178 -14.47 -0.20 -2.63
C MET A 178 -15.95 -0.56 -2.44
N LEU A 179 -16.68 0.24 -1.63
CA LEU A 179 -18.11 0.04 -1.43
C LEU A 179 -18.90 0.22 -2.73
N VAL A 180 -18.57 1.24 -3.53
CA VAL A 180 -19.21 1.47 -4.83
C VAL A 180 -18.98 0.28 -5.77
N GLU A 181 -17.78 -0.29 -5.79
CA GLU A 181 -17.49 -1.47 -6.60
C GLU A 181 -18.24 -2.71 -6.11
N ARG A 182 -18.32 -2.92 -4.79
CA ARG A 182 -19.13 -4.00 -4.21
C ARG A 182 -20.62 -3.87 -4.56
N GLN A 183 -21.19 -2.67 -4.50
CA GLN A 183 -22.60 -2.42 -4.77
C GLN A 183 -23.00 -2.67 -6.24
N LYS A 184 -22.08 -2.72 -7.17
CA LYS A 184 -22.34 -3.11 -8.57
C LYS A 184 -22.64 -4.60 -8.72
N ARG A 185 -22.32 -5.42 -7.73
CA ARG A 185 -22.42 -6.89 -7.77
C ARG A 185 -23.69 -7.38 -7.10
N LYS A 186 -24.29 -8.41 -7.70
CA LYS A 186 -25.48 -9.06 -7.16
C LYS A 186 -25.09 -9.98 -6.01
N GLN A 187 -26.05 -10.26 -5.13
CA GLN A 187 -25.88 -11.20 -4.01
C GLN A 187 -25.33 -12.56 -4.46
N SER A 188 -25.84 -13.12 -5.56
CA SER A 188 -25.37 -14.39 -6.08
C SER A 188 -23.90 -14.37 -6.54
N GLU A 189 -23.42 -13.23 -7.01
CA GLU A 189 -22.01 -13.05 -7.38
C GLU A 189 -21.13 -12.98 -6.14
N LEU A 190 -21.59 -12.28 -5.06
CA LEU A 190 -20.87 -12.23 -3.79
C LEU A 190 -20.78 -13.63 -3.15
N MET A 191 -21.86 -14.41 -3.17
CA MET A 191 -21.85 -15.81 -2.69
C MET A 191 -20.88 -16.69 -3.51
N LYS A 192 -20.83 -16.49 -4.84
CA LYS A 192 -19.87 -17.19 -5.70
C LYS A 192 -18.43 -16.88 -5.33
N LEU A 193 -18.11 -15.60 -4.99
CA LEU A 193 -16.77 -15.22 -4.57
C LEU A 193 -16.35 -15.91 -3.27
N ARG A 194 -17.26 -16.06 -2.30
CA ARG A 194 -17.02 -16.80 -1.07
C ARG A 194 -16.67 -18.26 -1.35
N ASN A 195 -17.47 -18.94 -2.19
CA ASN A 195 -17.19 -20.31 -2.58
C ASN A 195 -15.83 -20.45 -3.28
N ILE A 196 -15.46 -19.49 -4.14
CA ILE A 196 -14.14 -19.50 -4.79
C ILE A 196 -13.03 -19.30 -3.76
N ALA A 197 -13.19 -18.40 -2.80
CA ALA A 197 -12.21 -18.17 -1.73
C ALA A 197 -12.00 -19.44 -0.88
N ASP A 198 -13.10 -20.12 -0.52
CA ASP A 198 -13.06 -21.37 0.23
C ASP A 198 -12.34 -22.48 -0.54
N LEU A 199 -12.65 -22.63 -1.82
CA LEU A 199 -12.03 -23.65 -2.67
C LEU A 199 -10.57 -23.35 -2.99
N ARG A 200 -10.19 -22.08 -3.12
CA ARG A 200 -8.78 -21.69 -3.25
C ARG A 200 -7.98 -22.02 -2.00
N PHE A 201 -8.55 -21.78 -0.83
CA PHE A 201 -7.93 -22.19 0.43
C PHE A 201 -7.81 -23.71 0.51
N ALA A 202 -8.85 -24.44 0.13
CA ALA A 202 -8.84 -25.91 0.09
C ALA A 202 -7.77 -26.44 -0.89
N ALA A 203 -7.69 -25.85 -2.08
CA ALA A 203 -6.70 -26.24 -3.08
C ALA A 203 -5.25 -25.92 -2.68
N ASP A 204 -5.03 -24.88 -1.87
CA ASP A 204 -3.70 -24.59 -1.32
C ASP A 204 -3.26 -25.62 -0.25
N LEU A 205 -4.21 -26.17 0.51
CA LEU A 205 -3.93 -27.22 1.49
C LEU A 205 -3.83 -28.61 0.86
N ALA A 206 -4.69 -28.91 -0.09
CA ALA A 206 -4.83 -30.23 -0.71
C ALA A 206 -5.06 -30.11 -2.23
N PRO A 207 -4.03 -29.73 -3.01
CA PRO A 207 -4.17 -29.48 -4.44
C PRO A 207 -4.82 -30.64 -5.19
N VAL A 208 -4.38 -31.89 -4.94
CA VAL A 208 -4.86 -33.10 -5.62
C VAL A 208 -6.35 -33.35 -5.39
N ALA A 209 -6.87 -32.98 -4.22
CA ALA A 209 -8.27 -33.22 -3.87
C ALA A 209 -9.23 -32.17 -4.43
N PHE A 210 -8.72 -30.96 -4.74
CA PHE A 210 -9.55 -29.81 -5.09
C PHE A 210 -9.24 -29.19 -6.46
N GLU A 211 -8.36 -29.80 -7.28
CA GLU A 211 -7.95 -29.27 -8.58
C GLU A 211 -9.12 -29.15 -9.58
N ASP A 212 -10.10 -30.05 -9.53
CA ASP A 212 -11.23 -30.10 -10.47
C ASP A 212 -12.36 -29.10 -10.13
N TYR A 213 -12.36 -28.49 -8.95
CA TYR A 213 -13.42 -27.57 -8.51
C TYR A 213 -13.28 -26.17 -9.09
N LEU A 214 -12.07 -25.78 -9.43
CA LEU A 214 -11.73 -24.47 -9.98
C LEU A 214 -10.94 -24.62 -11.27
N SER A 215 -11.26 -23.82 -12.28
CA SER A 215 -10.45 -23.67 -13.48
C SER A 215 -9.98 -22.22 -13.64
N LEU A 216 -8.99 -22.00 -14.50
CA LEU A 216 -8.55 -20.67 -14.87
C LEU A 216 -9.01 -20.32 -16.27
N ASP A 217 -9.62 -19.15 -16.43
CA ASP A 217 -9.96 -18.63 -17.75
C ASP A 217 -8.69 -18.07 -18.47
N ARG A 218 -8.87 -17.58 -19.71
CA ARG A 218 -7.78 -17.01 -20.51
C ARG A 218 -7.14 -15.74 -19.90
N LYS A 219 -7.77 -15.16 -18.87
CA LYS A 219 -7.31 -13.99 -18.14
C LYS A 219 -6.79 -14.36 -16.75
N GLU A 220 -6.51 -15.64 -16.53
CA GLU A 220 -6.05 -16.18 -15.24
C GLU A 220 -7.04 -15.92 -14.10
N ARG A 221 -8.36 -15.87 -14.40
CA ARG A 221 -9.40 -15.72 -13.40
C ARG A 221 -10.01 -17.07 -13.06
N TYR A 222 -10.21 -17.32 -11.77
CA TYR A 222 -10.84 -18.54 -11.27
C TYR A 222 -12.30 -18.61 -11.67
N GLN A 223 -12.68 -19.73 -12.24
CA GLN A 223 -14.05 -20.10 -12.55
C GLN A 223 -14.44 -21.27 -11.65
N LEU A 224 -15.64 -21.16 -11.06
CA LEU A 224 -16.23 -22.24 -10.28
C LEU A 224 -16.86 -23.25 -11.24
N GLU A 225 -16.32 -24.47 -11.29
CA GLU A 225 -16.81 -25.55 -12.13
C GLU A 225 -17.98 -26.26 -11.44
N HIS A 226 -17.82 -26.66 -10.19
CA HIS A 226 -18.86 -27.25 -9.37
C HIS A 226 -18.61 -27.02 -7.89
N LEU A 227 -19.63 -27.19 -7.07
CA LEU A 227 -19.54 -27.11 -5.63
C LEU A 227 -19.31 -28.51 -5.05
N PRO A 228 -18.58 -28.62 -3.94
CA PRO A 228 -18.53 -29.83 -3.13
C PRO A 228 -19.94 -30.25 -2.67
N ALA A 229 -20.11 -31.53 -2.33
CA ALA A 229 -21.35 -31.99 -1.72
C ALA A 229 -21.59 -31.26 -0.39
N GLU A 230 -22.86 -31.03 -0.04
CA GLU A 230 -23.24 -30.31 1.17
C GLU A 230 -22.67 -30.94 2.47
N ASP A 231 -22.50 -32.28 2.46
CA ASP A 231 -21.96 -33.05 3.58
C ASP A 231 -20.52 -33.54 3.33
N ASP A 232 -19.76 -32.88 2.47
CA ASP A 232 -18.40 -33.28 2.16
C ASP A 232 -17.51 -33.23 3.41
N SER A 233 -16.97 -34.39 3.79
CA SER A 233 -16.15 -34.52 4.99
C SER A 233 -14.81 -33.82 4.89
N MET A 234 -14.25 -33.72 3.66
CA MET A 234 -13.00 -33.02 3.42
C MET A 234 -13.20 -31.51 3.55
N MET A 235 -14.31 -30.99 2.98
CA MET A 235 -14.64 -29.56 3.13
C MET A 235 -14.90 -29.18 4.60
N ARG A 236 -15.54 -30.04 5.39
CA ARG A 236 -15.69 -29.79 6.83
C ARG A 236 -14.33 -29.70 7.52
N ARG A 237 -13.40 -30.60 7.19
CA ARG A 237 -12.05 -30.56 7.75
C ARG A 237 -11.29 -29.29 7.32
N ILE A 238 -11.40 -28.91 6.05
CA ILE A 238 -10.84 -27.64 5.56
C ILE A 238 -11.41 -26.45 6.31
N ALA A 239 -12.70 -26.42 6.62
CA ALA A 239 -13.33 -25.35 7.37
C ALA A 239 -12.78 -25.27 8.82
N GLU A 240 -12.56 -26.40 9.48
CA GLU A 240 -11.94 -26.44 10.84
C GLU A 240 -10.50 -25.91 10.81
N ILE A 241 -9.72 -26.26 9.77
CA ILE A 241 -8.34 -25.74 9.60
C ILE A 241 -8.37 -24.24 9.30
N ARG A 242 -9.32 -23.79 8.49
CA ARG A 242 -9.48 -22.37 8.17
C ARG A 242 -9.83 -21.52 9.40
N GLU A 243 -10.63 -22.04 10.31
CA GLU A 243 -10.93 -21.35 11.58
C GLU A 243 -9.67 -21.19 12.45
N ARG A 244 -8.81 -22.20 12.47
CA ARG A 244 -7.50 -22.10 13.15
C ARG A 244 -6.59 -21.07 12.44
N ASP A 245 -6.58 -21.05 11.10
CA ASP A 245 -5.84 -20.08 10.33
C ASP A 245 -6.28 -18.65 10.64
N TYR A 246 -7.60 -18.40 10.70
CA TYR A 246 -8.14 -17.11 11.09
C TYR A 246 -7.72 -16.69 12.50
N THR A 247 -7.77 -17.62 13.47
CA THR A 247 -7.32 -17.35 14.86
C THR A 247 -5.85 -16.93 14.90
N PHE A 248 -5.00 -17.59 14.13
CA PHE A 248 -3.59 -17.22 14.00
C PHE A 248 -3.42 -15.85 13.35
N ILE A 249 -4.11 -15.59 12.24
CA ILE A 249 -4.08 -14.30 11.53
C ILE A 249 -4.58 -13.17 12.44
N ASP A 250 -5.60 -13.40 13.24
CA ASP A 250 -6.11 -12.40 14.19
C ASP A 250 -5.07 -12.07 15.26
N THR A 251 -4.29 -13.06 15.72
CA THR A 251 -3.13 -12.83 16.59
C THR A 251 -2.05 -11.98 15.92
N LEU A 252 -1.73 -12.25 14.64
CA LEU A 252 -0.81 -11.39 13.88
C LEU A 252 -1.35 -9.95 13.77
N ASN A 253 -2.66 -9.78 13.64
CA ASN A 253 -3.28 -8.46 13.59
C ASN A 253 -3.17 -7.67 14.89
N GLU A 254 -3.03 -8.33 16.05
CA GLU A 254 -2.73 -7.66 17.32
C GLU A 254 -1.31 -7.07 17.33
N TYR A 255 -0.35 -7.71 16.67
CA TYR A 255 0.98 -7.11 16.48
C TYR A 255 0.94 -5.87 15.61
N TYR A 256 0.18 -5.90 14.49
CA TYR A 256 -0.01 -4.71 13.66
C TYR A 256 -0.70 -3.58 14.43
N ALA A 257 -1.66 -3.91 15.30
CA ALA A 257 -2.33 -2.95 16.18
C ALA A 257 -1.35 -2.29 17.15
N THR A 258 -0.56 -3.10 17.85
CA THR A 258 0.46 -2.64 18.79
C THR A 258 1.50 -1.78 18.10
N PHE A 259 1.99 -2.22 16.93
CA PHE A 259 2.92 -1.46 16.13
C PHE A 259 2.33 -0.11 15.71
N SER A 260 1.10 -0.11 15.18
CA SER A 260 0.42 1.11 14.76
C SER A 260 0.30 2.11 15.89
N THR A 261 -0.09 1.64 17.09
CA THR A 261 -0.20 2.48 18.28
C THR A 261 1.17 3.04 18.71
N SER A 262 2.21 2.21 18.69
CA SER A 262 3.57 2.64 19.05
C SER A 262 4.14 3.64 18.05
N MET A 263 3.71 3.55 16.80
CA MET A 263 4.15 4.43 15.72
C MET A 263 3.45 5.80 15.74
N GLU A 264 2.24 5.92 16.31
CA GLU A 264 1.42 7.14 16.22
C GLU A 264 2.17 8.39 16.62
N GLU A 265 2.73 8.46 17.84
CA GLU A 265 3.39 9.66 18.35
C GLU A 265 4.69 9.99 17.59
N PRO A 266 5.65 9.09 17.39
CA PRO A 266 6.86 9.38 16.61
C PRO A 266 6.56 9.76 15.16
N TYR A 267 5.53 9.14 14.56
CA TYR A 267 5.16 9.43 13.19
C TYR A 267 4.45 10.77 13.05
N ASP A 268 3.60 11.15 13.99
CA ASP A 268 2.97 12.46 14.03
C ASP A 268 4.00 13.58 14.19
N ASN A 269 4.99 13.37 15.05
CA ASN A 269 6.09 14.32 15.26
C ASN A 269 6.92 14.47 13.96
N TRP A 270 7.26 13.36 13.32
CA TRP A 270 7.96 13.39 12.04
C TRP A 270 7.14 14.09 10.94
N ARG A 271 5.84 13.77 10.82
CA ARG A 271 4.95 14.37 9.83
C ARG A 271 4.82 15.88 10.03
N SER A 272 4.62 16.33 11.25
CA SER A 272 4.54 17.75 11.61
C SER A 272 5.82 18.49 11.22
N PHE A 273 6.97 17.93 11.59
CA PHE A 273 8.28 18.48 11.23
C PHE A 273 8.48 18.52 9.70
N SER A 274 8.20 17.41 9.02
CA SER A 274 8.33 17.32 7.56
C SER A 274 7.39 18.29 6.83
N TYR A 275 6.20 18.54 7.37
CA TYR A 275 5.24 19.51 6.86
C TYR A 275 5.82 20.94 6.90
N GLU A 276 6.37 21.36 8.04
CA GLU A 276 6.99 22.68 8.19
C GLU A 276 8.17 22.87 7.24
N GLU A 277 9.01 21.85 7.09
CA GLU A 277 10.16 21.86 6.18
C GLU A 277 9.71 21.98 4.71
N GLN A 278 8.68 21.26 4.30
CA GLN A 278 8.11 21.35 2.96
C GLN A 278 7.56 22.77 2.67
N LEU A 279 6.86 23.38 3.63
CA LEU A 279 6.37 24.75 3.48
C LEU A 279 7.52 25.75 3.36
N ALA A 280 8.59 25.59 4.16
CA ALA A 280 9.77 26.44 4.09
C ALA A 280 10.47 26.32 2.73
N LEU A 281 10.64 25.11 2.21
CA LEU A 281 11.20 24.85 0.89
C LEU A 281 10.35 25.45 -0.24
N GLU A 282 9.03 25.34 -0.16
CA GLU A 282 8.14 25.96 -1.15
C GLU A 282 8.24 27.47 -1.15
N LYS A 283 8.31 28.08 0.05
CA LYS A 283 8.50 29.53 0.19
C LYS A 283 9.82 29.97 -0.44
N LEU A 284 10.92 29.28 -0.16
CA LEU A 284 12.22 29.56 -0.76
C LEU A 284 12.21 29.40 -2.28
N ARG A 285 11.58 28.34 -2.79
CA ARG A 285 11.43 28.11 -4.24
C ARG A 285 10.59 29.21 -4.90
N ARG A 286 9.51 29.67 -4.28
CA ARG A 286 8.71 30.81 -4.76
C ARG A 286 9.54 32.08 -4.80
N GLN A 287 10.29 32.39 -3.72
CA GLN A 287 11.17 33.56 -3.68
C GLN A 287 12.26 33.49 -4.75
N ALA A 288 12.92 32.36 -4.93
CA ALA A 288 13.92 32.17 -5.97
C ALA A 288 13.36 32.33 -7.41
N ARG A 289 12.13 31.86 -7.66
CA ARG A 289 11.45 32.10 -8.94
C ARG A 289 11.15 33.57 -9.15
N MET A 290 10.63 34.24 -8.14
CA MET A 290 10.36 35.69 -8.21
C MET A 290 11.64 36.50 -8.45
N GLN A 291 12.74 36.17 -7.75
CA GLN A 291 14.03 36.80 -7.97
C GLN A 291 14.57 36.60 -9.40
N LYS A 292 14.41 35.40 -9.97
CA LYS A 292 14.78 35.13 -11.37
C LYS A 292 13.95 35.95 -12.35
N ILE A 293 12.65 36.11 -12.10
CA ILE A 293 11.76 36.93 -12.94
C ILE A 293 12.13 38.42 -12.83
N VAL A 294 12.33 38.92 -11.60
CA VAL A 294 12.74 40.29 -11.36
C VAL A 294 14.13 40.54 -11.92
N GLY A 295 15.07 39.61 -11.76
CA GLY A 295 16.40 39.68 -12.37
C GLY A 295 16.38 39.72 -13.89
N ALA A 296 15.52 38.90 -14.52
CA ALA A 296 15.34 38.91 -15.97
C ALA A 296 14.73 40.24 -16.45
N LEU A 297 13.71 40.75 -15.77
CA LEU A 297 13.12 42.07 -16.08
C LEU A 297 14.12 43.21 -15.85
N ALA A 298 14.98 43.15 -14.83
CA ALA A 298 16.03 44.12 -14.56
C ALA A 298 17.10 44.10 -15.68
N ILE A 299 17.46 42.94 -16.21
CA ILE A 299 18.40 42.83 -17.34
C ILE A 299 17.77 43.41 -18.61
N PHE A 300 16.49 43.16 -18.90
CA PHE A 300 15.80 43.76 -20.01
C PHE A 300 15.56 45.26 -19.84
N GLY A 301 15.34 45.74 -18.62
CA GLY A 301 15.20 47.16 -18.31
C GLY A 301 16.53 47.92 -18.35
N ALA A 302 17.65 47.28 -18.02
CA ALA A 302 18.97 47.90 -18.00
C ALA A 302 19.57 48.18 -19.39
N VAL A 303 19.01 47.55 -20.43
CA VAL A 303 19.41 47.82 -21.83
C VAL A 303 18.85 49.17 -22.34
N VAL A 304 17.91 49.79 -21.64
CA VAL A 304 17.22 51.02 -22.07
C VAL A 304 17.58 52.22 -21.18
N ALA A 305 18.37 52.09 -20.12
CA ALA A 305 18.73 53.21 -19.24
C ALA A 305 20.19 53.63 -19.37
N PRO A 306 20.52 54.93 -19.50
CA PRO A 306 21.90 55.40 -19.59
C PRO A 306 22.61 55.28 -18.24
N THR A 307 23.88 54.93 -18.31
CA THR A 307 24.83 54.72 -17.26
C THR A 307 24.88 55.83 -16.20
N GLY A 308 24.40 55.54 -14.98
CA GLY A 308 24.65 56.31 -13.80
C GLY A 308 24.82 55.38 -12.61
N GLY A 309 26.02 55.35 -12.00
CA GLY A 309 26.40 54.45 -10.94
C GLY A 309 25.48 54.57 -9.73
N SER A 310 24.71 53.53 -9.41
CA SER A 310 23.86 53.50 -8.25
C SER A 310 24.26 52.41 -7.26
N SER A 311 24.23 52.79 -5.98
CA SER A 311 24.51 51.98 -4.78
C SER A 311 23.58 50.76 -4.56
N ALA A 312 22.60 50.55 -5.43
CA ALA A 312 21.65 49.47 -5.34
C ALA A 312 22.25 48.06 -5.51
N GLY A 313 23.36 47.93 -6.26
CA GLY A 313 24.07 46.67 -6.46
C GLY A 313 24.81 46.14 -5.24
N ARG A 314 25.18 47.02 -4.27
CA ARG A 314 25.85 46.62 -3.03
C ARG A 314 24.88 46.12 -1.97
N VAL A 315 23.72 46.75 -1.82
CA VAL A 315 22.69 46.35 -0.87
C VAL A 315 22.11 44.96 -1.23
N ALA A 316 21.94 44.65 -2.52
CA ALA A 316 21.47 43.32 -2.95
C ALA A 316 22.47 42.18 -2.64
N ARG A 317 23.78 42.50 -2.60
CA ARG A 317 24.82 41.50 -2.30
C ARG A 317 24.89 41.22 -0.80
N ASP A 318 24.78 42.24 0.06
CA ASP A 318 24.86 42.10 1.50
C ASP A 318 23.62 41.40 2.10
N VAL A 319 22.43 41.63 1.55
CA VAL A 319 21.19 40.93 1.92
C VAL A 319 21.24 39.47 1.51
N ALA A 320 21.84 39.11 0.37
CA ALA A 320 21.98 37.74 -0.07
C ALA A 320 22.97 36.92 0.80
N VAL A 321 24.04 37.56 1.30
CA VAL A 321 25.03 36.90 2.16
C VAL A 321 24.48 36.66 3.57
N ILE A 322 23.82 37.66 4.18
CA ILE A 322 23.25 37.53 5.53
C ILE A 322 22.07 36.54 5.56
N GLY A 323 21.20 36.59 4.56
CA GLY A 323 20.10 35.61 4.42
C GLY A 323 20.58 34.19 4.18
N GLY A 324 21.69 34.02 3.45
CA GLY A 324 22.28 32.71 3.17
C GLY A 324 22.87 32.01 4.40
N VAL A 325 23.57 32.74 5.27
CA VAL A 325 24.18 32.15 6.48
C VAL A 325 23.13 31.78 7.52
N ALA A 326 22.11 32.60 7.74
CA ALA A 326 21.00 32.27 8.64
C ALA A 326 20.17 31.05 8.14
N ALA A 327 19.98 30.94 6.84
CA ALA A 327 19.31 29.81 6.25
C ALA A 327 20.13 28.49 6.37
N ILE A 328 21.46 28.57 6.30
CA ILE A 328 22.34 27.42 6.48
C ILE A 328 22.34 26.95 7.94
N GLN A 329 22.42 27.86 8.91
CA GLN A 329 22.40 27.53 10.34
C GLN A 329 21.04 26.95 10.78
N SER A 330 19.93 27.53 10.35
CA SER A 330 18.60 26.98 10.62
C SER A 330 18.38 25.64 9.95
N GLY A 331 18.91 25.43 8.74
CA GLY A 331 18.89 24.17 8.02
C GLY A 331 19.69 23.05 8.71
N MET A 332 20.83 23.38 9.34
CA MET A 332 21.63 22.40 10.10
C MET A 332 20.95 21.98 11.40
N ALA A 333 20.36 22.90 12.16
CA ALA A 333 19.63 22.58 13.39
C ALA A 333 18.39 21.71 13.08
N LYS A 334 17.60 22.07 12.08
CA LYS A 334 16.44 21.30 11.61
C LYS A 334 16.82 19.94 11.04
N SER A 335 17.98 19.81 10.40
CA SER A 335 18.49 18.52 9.92
C SER A 335 18.84 17.54 11.05
N GLN A 336 19.29 18.05 12.21
CA GLN A 336 19.53 17.21 13.40
C GLN A 336 18.23 16.76 14.05
N GLU A 337 17.25 17.65 14.15
CA GLU A 337 15.93 17.35 14.71
C GLU A 337 15.18 16.32 13.84
N ALA A 338 15.24 16.47 12.52
CA ALA A 338 14.72 15.45 11.59
C ALA A 338 15.37 14.07 11.80
N LYS A 339 16.68 14.02 12.06
CA LYS A 339 17.38 12.75 12.31
C LYS A 339 16.90 12.06 13.59
N ILE A 340 16.57 12.80 14.64
CA ILE A 340 16.06 12.22 15.89
C ILE A 340 14.71 11.52 15.62
N HIS A 341 13.81 12.16 14.88
CA HIS A 341 12.51 11.58 14.56
C HIS A 341 12.62 10.37 13.62
N VAL A 342 13.51 10.44 12.64
CA VAL A 342 13.78 9.30 11.72
C VAL A 342 14.42 8.14 12.48
N GLU A 343 15.31 8.40 13.44
CA GLU A 343 15.93 7.35 14.25
C GLU A 343 14.93 6.64 15.16
N ALA A 344 14.02 7.36 15.81
CA ALA A 344 12.92 6.78 16.57
C ALA A 344 12.02 5.89 15.71
N LEU A 345 11.70 6.33 14.50
CA LEU A 345 10.91 5.54 13.54
C LEU A 345 11.71 4.33 13.01
N ARG A 346 13.01 4.46 12.87
CA ARG A 346 13.92 3.37 12.49
C ARG A 346 13.97 2.30 13.57
N GLU A 347 14.07 2.68 14.83
CA GLU A 347 14.04 1.75 15.97
C GLU A 347 12.72 0.98 16.01
N LEU A 348 11.60 1.66 15.82
CA LEU A 348 10.28 1.04 15.75
C LEU A 348 10.12 0.14 14.49
N GLY A 349 10.55 0.61 13.32
CA GLY A 349 10.51 -0.16 12.08
C GLY A 349 11.42 -1.39 12.15
N GLY A 350 12.62 -1.22 12.71
CA GLY A 350 13.56 -2.30 12.93
C GLY A 350 13.06 -3.37 13.90
N SER A 351 12.21 -3.01 14.87
CA SER A 351 11.61 -3.99 15.78
C SER A 351 10.65 -4.96 15.09
N LEU A 352 10.13 -4.63 13.92
CA LEU A 352 9.27 -5.52 13.12
C LEU A 352 10.06 -6.40 12.13
N ASP A 353 11.21 -5.94 11.67
CA ASP A 353 12.13 -6.73 10.83
C ASP A 353 13.03 -7.64 11.69
N VAL A 354 13.15 -7.35 13.00
CA VAL A 354 13.78 -8.21 14.00
C VAL A 354 12.72 -9.15 14.57
N GLU A 355 13.15 -10.32 14.99
CA GLU A 355 12.37 -11.39 15.59
C GLU A 355 11.22 -10.87 16.46
N VAL A 356 9.99 -10.97 15.93
CA VAL A 356 8.76 -10.71 16.70
C VAL A 356 8.71 -11.76 17.82
N ALA A 357 8.14 -11.42 18.97
CA ALA A 357 8.00 -12.36 20.07
C ALA A 357 7.47 -13.70 19.54
N PRO A 358 8.16 -14.82 19.86
CA PRO A 358 7.78 -16.12 19.33
C PRO A 358 6.32 -16.43 19.64
N LEU A 359 5.55 -16.76 18.64
CA LEU A 359 4.17 -17.16 18.81
C LEU A 359 4.14 -18.62 19.24
N VAL A 360 3.51 -18.88 20.37
CA VAL A 360 3.31 -20.25 20.87
C VAL A 360 1.89 -20.66 20.48
N VAL A 361 1.81 -21.64 19.61
CA VAL A 361 0.52 -22.17 19.12
C VAL A 361 0.40 -23.61 19.59
N GLU A 362 -0.72 -23.97 20.19
CA GLU A 362 -1.03 -25.34 20.56
C GLU A 362 -1.97 -25.92 19.49
N VAL A 363 -1.48 -26.92 18.79
CA VAL A 363 -2.25 -27.60 17.74
C VAL A 363 -2.13 -29.09 17.98
N GLU A 364 -3.26 -29.77 18.17
CA GLU A 364 -3.39 -31.22 18.33
C GLU A 364 -2.55 -31.81 19.47
N GLY A 365 -2.34 -31.03 20.55
CA GLY A 365 -1.56 -31.44 21.70
C GLY A 365 -0.05 -31.25 21.55
N GLU A 366 0.40 -30.71 20.41
CA GLU A 366 1.77 -30.24 20.24
C GLU A 366 1.86 -28.72 20.42
N THR A 367 2.83 -28.31 21.23
CA THR A 367 3.12 -26.89 21.46
C THR A 367 4.21 -26.47 20.47
N LEU A 368 3.86 -25.62 19.52
CA LEU A 368 4.77 -25.11 18.51
C LEU A 368 5.16 -23.69 18.83
N ARG A 369 6.45 -23.40 18.66
CA ARG A 369 7.01 -22.07 18.84
C ARG A 369 7.49 -21.56 17.49
N LEU A 370 6.68 -20.71 16.88
CA LEU A 370 7.04 -20.00 15.66
C LEU A 370 7.93 -18.82 16.00
N SER A 371 9.01 -18.62 15.27
CA SER A 371 10.00 -17.58 15.53
C SER A 371 10.44 -16.89 14.25
N GLY A 372 11.00 -15.70 14.37
CA GLY A 372 11.43 -14.89 13.22
C GLY A 372 10.51 -13.71 12.94
N THR A 373 10.52 -13.23 11.69
CA THR A 373 9.64 -12.13 11.26
C THR A 373 8.18 -12.58 11.20
N MET A 374 7.23 -11.63 11.13
CA MET A 374 5.80 -11.96 10.99
C MET A 374 5.53 -12.76 9.72
N GLU A 375 6.18 -12.40 8.63
CA GLU A 375 6.10 -13.11 7.35
C GLU A 375 6.64 -14.54 7.46
N GLY A 376 7.75 -14.71 8.19
CA GLY A 376 8.34 -16.02 8.46
C GLY A 376 7.45 -16.91 9.33
N GLN A 377 6.92 -16.37 10.42
CA GLN A 377 5.98 -17.10 11.30
C GLN A 377 4.72 -17.51 10.56
N PHE A 378 4.19 -16.65 9.67
CA PHE A 378 3.03 -16.98 8.86
C PHE A 378 3.35 -18.09 7.84
N ALA A 379 4.51 -18.05 7.18
CA ALA A 379 4.93 -19.09 6.25
C ALA A 379 5.11 -20.46 6.96
N GLU A 380 5.75 -20.50 8.12
CA GLU A 380 5.87 -21.70 8.95
C GLU A 380 4.51 -22.23 9.38
N TRP A 381 3.59 -21.34 9.77
CA TRP A 381 2.23 -21.69 10.13
C TRP A 381 1.49 -22.36 8.96
N ARG A 382 1.55 -21.79 7.77
CA ARG A 382 0.88 -22.34 6.58
C ARG A 382 1.43 -23.73 6.21
N GLU A 383 2.75 -23.92 6.31
CA GLU A 383 3.38 -25.22 6.08
C GLU A 383 2.92 -26.26 7.10
N MET A 384 2.77 -25.85 8.36
CA MET A 384 2.25 -26.73 9.38
C MET A 384 0.79 -27.14 9.13
N LEU A 385 -0.08 -26.21 8.72
CA LEU A 385 -1.46 -26.53 8.38
C LEU A 385 -1.55 -27.57 7.27
N ARG A 386 -0.68 -27.47 6.23
CA ARG A 386 -0.59 -28.48 5.16
C ARG A 386 -0.16 -29.83 5.72
N ARG A 387 0.83 -29.85 6.60
CA ARG A 387 1.30 -31.11 7.22
C ARG A 387 0.21 -31.76 8.04
N ILE A 388 -0.48 -31.01 8.91
CA ILE A 388 -1.61 -31.52 9.69
C ILE A 388 -2.68 -32.14 8.80
N TYR A 389 -3.08 -31.40 7.73
CA TYR A 389 -4.07 -31.92 6.80
C TYR A 389 -3.61 -33.24 6.15
N SER A 390 -2.34 -33.31 5.72
CA SER A 390 -1.76 -34.53 5.12
C SER A 390 -1.72 -35.72 6.08
N GLU A 391 -1.31 -35.49 7.33
CA GLU A 391 -1.25 -36.54 8.35
C GLU A 391 -2.62 -37.09 8.70
N GLU A 392 -3.64 -36.24 8.79
CA GLU A 392 -5.00 -36.65 9.13
C GLU A 392 -5.76 -37.31 7.98
N THR A 393 -5.52 -36.88 6.76
CA THR A 393 -6.26 -37.39 5.58
C THR A 393 -5.51 -38.49 4.84
N GLY A 394 -4.20 -38.62 5.07
CA GLY A 394 -3.31 -39.48 4.31
C GLY A 394 -3.08 -39.01 2.88
N LEU A 395 -3.53 -37.79 2.52
CA LEU A 395 -3.36 -37.22 1.19
C LEU A 395 -2.05 -36.43 1.09
N PRO A 396 -1.28 -36.56 0.01
CA PRO A 396 -0.06 -35.80 -0.18
C PRO A 396 -0.39 -34.31 -0.40
N THR A 397 0.41 -33.43 0.18
CA THR A 397 0.32 -31.97 -0.01
C THR A 397 1.07 -31.51 -1.27
N ASP A 398 1.91 -32.37 -1.86
CA ASP A 398 2.67 -32.08 -3.07
C ASP A 398 2.23 -32.99 -4.22
N PRO A 399 1.67 -32.48 -5.32
CA PRO A 399 1.26 -33.27 -6.47
C PRO A 399 2.40 -34.04 -7.14
N ASN A 400 3.65 -33.66 -6.91
CA ASN A 400 4.82 -34.35 -7.47
C ASN A 400 5.23 -35.62 -6.70
N VAL A 401 4.74 -35.84 -5.48
CA VAL A 401 5.08 -37.02 -4.67
C VAL A 401 4.41 -38.27 -5.22
N GLU A 402 3.18 -38.19 -5.72
CA GLU A 402 2.48 -39.33 -6.33
C GLU A 402 3.10 -39.78 -7.64
N ALA A 403 3.57 -38.85 -8.48
CA ALA A 403 4.27 -39.20 -9.72
C ALA A 403 5.59 -39.98 -9.47
N GLY A 404 6.24 -39.73 -8.35
CA GLY A 404 7.45 -40.44 -7.92
C GLY A 404 7.18 -41.84 -7.34
N GLN A 405 6.03 -42.06 -6.71
CA GLN A 405 5.67 -43.34 -6.11
C GLN A 405 5.09 -44.30 -7.15
N SER A 406 4.24 -43.80 -8.07
CA SER A 406 3.74 -44.61 -9.19
C SER A 406 4.84 -45.02 -10.18
N ALA A 407 5.87 -44.17 -10.38
CA ALA A 407 7.03 -44.52 -11.19
C ALA A 407 7.95 -45.57 -10.54
N ARG A 408 8.00 -45.64 -9.19
CA ARG A 408 8.78 -46.68 -8.49
C ARG A 408 8.04 -48.03 -8.45
N SER A 409 6.73 -48.06 -8.34
CA SER A 409 5.96 -49.32 -8.34
C SER A 409 5.87 -49.94 -9.72
N SER A 410 6.08 -49.21 -10.82
CA SER A 410 6.13 -49.71 -12.19
C SER A 410 7.50 -50.26 -12.61
N VAL A 411 8.54 -50.09 -11.80
CA VAL A 411 9.89 -50.61 -12.06
C VAL A 411 10.18 -51.93 -11.29
N GLU A 412 9.34 -52.27 -10.28
CA GLU A 412 9.48 -53.49 -9.47
C GLU A 412 8.52 -54.65 -9.89
N ASN A 413 7.82 -54.53 -11.01
CA ASN A 413 7.06 -55.65 -11.63
C ASN A 413 7.68 -55.95 -13.03
#